data_d26dea7fbd2a6f17201a67ea940e85bf
#
_entry.id   d26dea7fbd2a6f17201a67ea940e85bf
#
_cell.length_a   1.000
_cell.length_b   1.000
_cell.length_c   1.000
_cell.angle_alpha   90.00
_cell.angle_beta   90.00
_cell.angle_gamma   90.00
#
_symmetry.space_group_name_H-M   'P 1'
#
loop_
_entity.id
_entity.type
_entity.pdbx_description
1 polymer ?
#
loop_
_entity_poly.entity_id
_entity_poly.type
_entity_poly.pdbx_seq_one_letter_code
_entity_poly.pdbx_strand_id
1 'polypeptide(L)'
;GLIISEEADVILPNLIAVTVDYNEGRIAITADETIDVTPTTKVNLTNLYLGNVLYTRDVPLPGASVLVGNDGYTFHIRMTETQRANVLRISSVPGGDGDVVVLQADPGAVRDVAGNLNPFVTNGLSATEIADTSKPFAESAEIFYGTGTLIIKVNETLDLTSADANVKREGFYLSAS
;
A
#
# COMPACT_ATOMS: atom_id res chain seq x y z
N GLY A 1 4.43 2.86 51.64
CA GLY A 1 4.48 2.88 50.19
C GLY A 1 3.82 4.14 49.67
N LEU A 2 4.28 4.67 48.54
CA LEU A 2 3.59 5.77 47.84
C LEU A 2 2.33 5.18 47.19
N ILE A 3 1.21 5.89 47.32
CA ILE A 3 -0.01 5.60 46.60
C ILE A 3 0.08 6.37 45.29
N ILE A 4 0.00 5.66 44.17
CA ILE A 4 -0.05 6.24 42.82
C ILE A 4 -1.53 6.35 42.45
N SER A 5 -1.97 7.54 42.05
CA SER A 5 -3.27 7.74 41.42
C SER A 5 -3.09 7.53 39.90
N GLU A 6 -3.93 6.71 39.32
CA GLU A 6 -3.93 6.45 37.87
C GLU A 6 -5.17 7.10 37.26
N GLU A 7 -4.97 7.77 36.15
CA GLU A 7 -6.05 8.30 35.33
C GLU A 7 -6.04 7.54 33.97
N ALA A 8 -7.24 7.23 33.50
CA ALA A 8 -7.37 6.55 32.20
C ALA A 8 -7.00 7.48 31.07
N ASP A 9 -6.30 6.97 30.07
CA ASP A 9 -6.10 7.66 28.81
C ASP A 9 -7.42 7.68 28.02
N VAL A 10 -7.83 8.87 27.60
CA VAL A 10 -9.06 9.13 26.84
C VAL A 10 -8.77 9.91 25.54
N ILE A 11 -7.50 10.10 25.21
CA ILE A 11 -7.08 10.78 23.99
C ILE A 11 -7.20 9.78 22.83
N LEU A 12 -7.71 10.25 21.69
CA LEU A 12 -7.88 9.40 20.52
C LEU A 12 -6.68 9.58 19.58
N PRO A 13 -6.10 8.49 19.06
CA PRO A 13 -4.98 8.57 18.15
C PRO A 13 -5.40 9.21 16.81
N ASN A 14 -4.68 10.24 16.37
CA ASN A 14 -4.89 10.83 15.06
C ASN A 14 -3.78 10.39 14.12
N LEU A 15 -4.14 9.97 12.91
CA LEU A 15 -3.19 9.73 11.84
C LEU A 15 -2.75 11.08 11.26
N ILE A 16 -1.44 11.34 11.21
CA ILE A 16 -0.89 12.66 10.87
C ILE A 16 -0.01 12.67 9.62
N ALA A 17 0.51 11.51 9.21
CA ALA A 17 1.30 11.41 7.99
C ALA A 17 1.19 10.01 7.36
N VAL A 18 1.37 9.96 6.05
CA VAL A 18 1.45 8.72 5.28
C VAL A 18 2.52 8.84 4.20
N THR A 19 3.27 7.75 4.01
CA THR A 19 4.21 7.59 2.89
C THR A 19 3.85 6.32 2.14
N VAL A 20 3.81 6.39 0.82
CA VAL A 20 3.62 5.25 -0.07
C VAL A 20 4.89 5.03 -0.87
N ASP A 21 5.52 3.88 -0.69
CA ASP A 21 6.73 3.46 -1.41
C ASP A 21 6.36 2.39 -2.44
N TYR A 22 6.43 2.76 -3.71
CA TYR A 22 6.07 1.87 -4.82
C TYR A 22 7.15 0.83 -5.14
N ASN A 23 8.44 1.09 -4.81
CA ASN A 23 9.50 0.09 -4.98
C ASN A 23 9.29 -1.11 -4.05
N GLU A 24 8.91 -0.83 -2.79
CA GLU A 24 8.74 -1.87 -1.78
C GLU A 24 7.28 -2.34 -1.65
N GLY A 25 6.33 -1.65 -2.29
CA GLY A 25 4.91 -1.88 -2.10
C GLY A 25 4.49 -1.64 -0.64
N ARG A 26 5.08 -0.64 0.01
CA ARG A 26 4.92 -0.37 1.44
C ARG A 26 4.24 0.96 1.70
N ILE A 27 3.36 0.94 2.69
CA ILE A 27 2.75 2.15 3.27
C ILE A 27 3.29 2.31 4.68
N ALA A 28 3.82 3.49 5.00
CA ALA A 28 4.15 3.90 6.38
C ALA A 28 3.11 4.92 6.84
N ILE A 29 2.46 4.65 7.98
CA ILE A 29 1.45 5.52 8.57
C ILE A 29 1.94 5.97 9.94
N THR A 30 1.93 7.28 10.17
CA THR A 30 2.36 7.90 11.43
C THR A 30 1.18 8.54 12.14
N ALA A 31 1.10 8.32 13.44
CA ALA A 31 0.11 8.91 14.33
C ALA A 31 0.78 9.91 15.30
N ASP A 32 -0.04 10.70 15.99
CA ASP A 32 0.40 11.65 17.02
C ASP A 32 0.68 10.97 18.37
N GLU A 33 0.29 9.70 18.52
CA GLU A 33 0.58 8.88 19.71
C GLU A 33 0.90 7.41 19.35
N THR A 34 1.25 6.60 20.33
CA THR A 34 1.64 5.19 20.16
C THR A 34 0.45 4.33 19.74
N ILE A 35 0.54 3.75 18.57
CA ILE A 35 -0.43 2.80 18.03
C ILE A 35 -0.10 1.38 18.51
N ASP A 36 -1.13 0.67 18.96
CA ASP A 36 -1.07 -0.72 19.36
C ASP A 36 -1.18 -1.61 18.10
N VAL A 37 -0.04 -2.11 17.62
CA VAL A 37 0.06 -3.01 16.46
C VAL A 37 0.35 -4.45 16.84
N THR A 38 0.38 -4.76 18.12
CA THR A 38 0.74 -6.08 18.66
C THR A 38 -0.44 -6.76 19.37
N PRO A 39 -1.03 -7.83 18.79
CA PRO A 39 -0.72 -8.44 17.50
C PRO A 39 -1.18 -7.58 16.30
N THR A 40 -0.64 -7.85 15.12
CA THR A 40 -0.94 -7.09 13.88
C THR A 40 -2.43 -7.05 13.52
N THR A 41 -3.23 -7.97 14.04
CA THR A 41 -4.71 -8.01 13.89
C THR A 41 -5.43 -6.85 14.58
N LYS A 42 -4.71 -6.04 15.39
CA LYS A 42 -5.27 -4.84 16.02
C LYS A 42 -5.40 -3.67 15.03
N VAL A 43 -4.72 -3.74 13.89
CA VAL A 43 -4.93 -2.82 12.76
C VAL A 43 -6.00 -3.40 11.84
N ASN A 44 -7.10 -2.67 11.69
CA ASN A 44 -8.22 -3.09 10.84
C ASN A 44 -8.06 -2.56 9.42
N LEU A 45 -7.47 -3.37 8.54
CA LEU A 45 -7.23 -3.02 7.14
C LEU A 45 -8.52 -2.80 6.33
N THR A 46 -9.69 -3.26 6.82
CA THR A 46 -10.98 -3.04 6.13
C THR A 46 -11.45 -1.59 6.25
N ASN A 47 -10.88 -0.84 7.17
CA ASN A 47 -11.18 0.57 7.43
C ASN A 47 -10.12 1.51 6.86
N LEU A 48 -9.18 1.00 6.04
CA LEU A 48 -8.13 1.78 5.39
C LEU A 48 -8.25 1.71 3.88
N TYR A 49 -8.11 2.85 3.22
CA TYR A 49 -8.27 3.00 1.76
C TYR A 49 -7.24 3.99 1.22
N LEU A 50 -6.78 3.76 0.01
CA LEU A 50 -6.05 4.75 -0.78
C LEU A 50 -6.92 5.21 -1.95
N GLY A 51 -6.88 6.48 -2.25
CA GLY A 51 -7.55 7.12 -3.39
C GLY A 51 -6.77 8.34 -3.83
N ASN A 52 -7.17 9.00 -4.91
CA ASN A 52 -6.55 10.23 -5.40
C ASN A 52 -7.44 11.46 -5.25
N VAL A 53 -8.64 11.31 -4.71
CA VAL A 53 -9.59 12.40 -4.43
C VAL A 53 -10.20 12.15 -3.06
N LEU A 54 -10.53 13.22 -2.34
CA LEU A 54 -11.23 13.12 -1.07
C LEU A 54 -12.50 12.26 -1.19
N TYR A 55 -12.62 11.30 -0.26
CA TYR A 55 -13.74 10.35 -0.16
C TYR A 55 -13.83 9.26 -1.24
N THR A 56 -12.91 9.19 -2.19
CA THR A 56 -12.81 8.02 -3.06
C THR A 56 -12.10 6.88 -2.32
N ARG A 57 -12.57 5.67 -2.52
CA ARG A 57 -12.03 4.45 -1.91
C ARG A 57 -11.56 3.53 -3.02
N ASP A 58 -10.66 4.07 -3.85
CA ASP A 58 -10.25 3.42 -5.11
C ASP A 58 -9.53 2.11 -4.87
N VAL A 59 -8.69 2.08 -3.84
CA VAL A 59 -7.91 0.89 -3.47
C VAL A 59 -8.12 0.56 -1.98
N PRO A 60 -9.04 -0.36 -1.67
CA PRO A 60 -9.19 -0.87 -0.30
C PRO A 60 -7.99 -1.73 0.08
N LEU A 61 -7.62 -1.73 1.38
CA LEU A 61 -6.46 -2.46 1.88
C LEU A 61 -6.70 -3.88 2.42
N PRO A 62 -7.92 -4.48 2.45
CA PRO A 62 -8.06 -5.91 2.72
C PRO A 62 -7.17 -6.74 1.80
N GLY A 63 -6.48 -7.74 2.36
CA GLY A 63 -5.51 -8.56 1.65
C GLY A 63 -4.06 -8.06 1.73
N ALA A 64 -3.83 -6.79 2.08
CA ALA A 64 -2.53 -6.30 2.53
C ALA A 64 -2.14 -6.95 3.86
N SER A 65 -0.90 -6.77 4.29
CA SER A 65 -0.42 -7.27 5.57
C SER A 65 0.23 -6.17 6.39
N VAL A 66 -0.12 -6.10 7.67
CA VAL A 66 0.59 -5.26 8.63
C VAL A 66 1.94 -5.90 8.91
N LEU A 67 3.03 -5.17 8.73
CA LEU A 67 4.37 -5.68 9.01
C LEU A 67 4.57 -5.79 10.51
N VAL A 68 5.17 -6.92 10.93
CA VAL A 68 5.48 -7.16 12.33
C VAL A 68 6.46 -6.08 12.82
N GLY A 69 6.12 -5.43 13.91
CA GLY A 69 6.91 -4.38 14.55
C GLY A 69 6.51 -4.26 16.03
N ASN A 70 7.09 -3.28 16.70
CA ASN A 70 6.67 -2.88 18.03
C ASN A 70 5.59 -1.80 17.95
N ASP A 71 4.80 -1.68 19.00
CA ASP A 71 3.89 -0.55 19.18
C ASP A 71 4.70 0.76 19.11
N GLY A 72 4.16 1.76 18.45
CA GLY A 72 4.90 3.01 18.22
C GLY A 72 4.10 4.02 17.39
N TYR A 73 4.71 5.16 17.16
CA TYR A 73 4.10 6.25 16.38
C TYR A 73 3.92 5.91 14.91
N THR A 74 4.74 5.01 14.37
CA THR A 74 4.68 4.64 12.94
C THR A 74 4.58 3.14 12.80
N PHE A 75 3.65 2.70 11.97
CA PHE A 75 3.50 1.30 11.57
C PHE A 75 3.51 1.16 10.05
N HIS A 76 3.74 -0.05 9.61
CA HIS A 76 3.92 -0.34 8.19
C HIS A 76 2.94 -1.39 7.69
N ILE A 77 2.45 -1.17 6.48
CA ILE A 77 1.58 -2.10 5.75
C ILE A 77 2.28 -2.46 4.44
N ARG A 78 2.33 -3.74 4.11
CA ARG A 78 2.75 -4.22 2.79
C ARG A 78 1.51 -4.47 1.93
N MET A 79 1.42 -3.77 0.84
CA MET A 79 0.39 -3.97 -0.17
C MET A 79 0.59 -5.29 -0.90
N THR A 80 -0.48 -5.85 -1.44
CA THR A 80 -0.38 -6.86 -2.50
C THR A 80 0.10 -6.19 -3.79
N GLU A 81 0.65 -6.98 -4.72
CA GLU A 81 1.09 -6.45 -6.01
C GLU A 81 -0.08 -5.78 -6.78
N THR A 82 -1.27 -6.36 -6.71
CA THR A 82 -2.47 -5.77 -7.32
C THR A 82 -2.82 -4.41 -6.70
N GLN A 83 -2.70 -4.27 -5.38
CA GLN A 83 -2.94 -2.99 -4.70
C GLN A 83 -1.87 -1.98 -5.09
N ARG A 84 -0.57 -2.37 -5.07
CA ARG A 84 0.54 -1.51 -5.49
C ARG A 84 0.33 -0.96 -6.90
N ALA A 85 0.02 -1.82 -7.86
CA ALA A 85 -0.22 -1.42 -9.25
C ALA A 85 -1.45 -0.49 -9.38
N ASN A 86 -2.54 -0.78 -8.65
CA ASN A 86 -3.74 0.06 -8.67
C ASN A 86 -3.50 1.44 -8.04
N VAL A 87 -2.73 1.52 -6.95
CA VAL A 87 -2.38 2.81 -6.33
C VAL A 87 -1.44 3.60 -7.24
N LEU A 88 -0.42 2.94 -7.83
CA LEU A 88 0.48 3.59 -8.78
C LEU A 88 -0.30 4.20 -9.96
N ARG A 89 -1.27 3.48 -10.52
CA ARG A 89 -2.08 3.97 -11.64
C ARG A 89 -2.84 5.26 -11.34
N ILE A 90 -3.32 5.44 -10.10
CA ILE A 90 -4.06 6.65 -9.67
C ILE A 90 -3.16 7.74 -9.10
N SER A 91 -1.85 7.52 -9.02
CA SER A 91 -0.86 8.44 -8.45
C SER A 91 -0.40 9.48 -9.46
N SER A 92 0.29 10.51 -8.96
CA SER A 92 0.95 11.54 -9.77
C SER A 92 2.41 11.25 -10.08
N VAL A 93 2.99 10.16 -9.54
CA VAL A 93 4.38 9.79 -9.83
C VAL A 93 4.51 9.10 -11.20
N PRO A 94 5.72 8.99 -11.76
CA PRO A 94 5.93 8.30 -13.03
C PRO A 94 5.34 6.88 -13.05
N GLY A 95 4.53 6.60 -14.05
CA GLY A 95 3.75 5.36 -14.20
C GLY A 95 2.29 5.48 -13.79
N GLY A 96 1.88 6.63 -13.21
CA GLY A 96 0.50 6.97 -12.90
C GLY A 96 -0.08 8.04 -13.83
N ASP A 97 -1.40 8.06 -13.92
CA ASP A 97 -2.19 9.01 -14.72
C ASP A 97 -3.09 9.88 -13.83
N GLY A 98 -2.92 9.80 -12.51
CA GLY A 98 -3.80 10.42 -11.52
C GLY A 98 -3.22 11.66 -10.86
N ASP A 99 -3.55 11.81 -9.59
CA ASP A 99 -3.18 12.92 -8.72
C ASP A 99 -2.52 12.37 -7.44
N VAL A 100 -2.13 13.25 -6.51
CA VAL A 100 -1.54 12.87 -5.23
C VAL A 100 -2.44 11.86 -4.52
N VAL A 101 -1.85 10.73 -4.13
CA VAL A 101 -2.56 9.70 -3.38
C VAL A 101 -2.91 10.17 -1.98
N VAL A 102 -4.12 9.84 -1.55
CA VAL A 102 -4.67 10.21 -0.24
C VAL A 102 -5.03 8.95 0.53
N LEU A 103 -4.57 8.85 1.77
CA LEU A 103 -5.02 7.84 2.73
C LEU A 103 -6.33 8.28 3.38
N GLN A 104 -7.32 7.40 3.37
CA GLN A 104 -8.55 7.55 4.12
C GLN A 104 -8.63 6.46 5.18
N ALA A 105 -9.07 6.84 6.37
CA ALA A 105 -9.27 5.92 7.48
C ALA A 105 -10.64 6.14 8.11
N ASP A 106 -11.42 5.08 8.15
CA ASP A 106 -12.66 5.04 8.94
C ASP A 106 -12.32 4.93 10.45
N PRO A 107 -13.25 5.30 11.33
CA PRO A 107 -13.07 5.09 12.76
C PRO A 107 -12.77 3.63 13.09
N GLY A 108 -11.79 3.40 13.96
CA GLY A 108 -11.39 2.07 14.37
C GLY A 108 -10.52 1.32 13.35
N ALA A 109 -9.87 2.01 12.45
CA ALA A 109 -8.80 1.44 11.62
C ALA A 109 -7.58 1.08 12.47
N VAL A 110 -7.27 1.91 13.47
CA VAL A 110 -6.21 1.69 14.45
C VAL A 110 -6.70 2.05 15.85
N ARG A 111 -5.93 1.66 16.87
CA ARG A 111 -6.11 2.06 18.24
C ARG A 111 -4.78 2.33 18.92
N ASP A 112 -4.80 3.12 19.99
CA ASP A 112 -3.67 3.28 20.87
C ASP A 112 -3.50 2.08 21.83
N VAL A 113 -2.48 2.14 22.70
CA VAL A 113 -2.23 1.11 23.74
C VAL A 113 -3.29 1.10 24.83
N ALA A 114 -4.01 2.19 25.06
CA ALA A 114 -5.11 2.28 26.00
C ALA A 114 -6.42 1.70 25.44
N GLY A 115 -6.50 1.51 24.12
CA GLY A 115 -7.64 0.95 23.41
C GLY A 115 -8.55 2.00 22.79
N ASN A 116 -8.19 3.28 22.80
CA ASN A 116 -8.94 4.33 22.13
C ASN A 116 -8.79 4.20 20.62
N LEU A 117 -9.90 4.32 19.90
CA LEU A 117 -9.95 4.15 18.44
C LEU A 117 -9.69 5.49 17.73
N ASN A 118 -9.00 5.44 16.58
CA ASN A 118 -8.86 6.63 15.76
C ASN A 118 -10.22 7.18 15.31
N PRO A 119 -10.39 8.50 15.23
CA PRO A 119 -11.56 9.12 14.63
C PRO A 119 -11.53 8.99 13.10
N PHE A 120 -12.59 9.42 12.44
CA PHE A 120 -12.62 9.53 10.98
C PHE A 120 -11.59 10.55 10.48
N VAL A 121 -10.78 10.18 9.50
CA VAL A 121 -9.84 11.11 8.85
C VAL A 121 -10.61 11.94 7.82
N THR A 122 -11.19 13.05 8.28
CA THR A 122 -12.20 13.84 7.55
C THR A 122 -11.73 14.37 6.20
N ASN A 123 -10.45 14.77 6.10
CA ASN A 123 -9.90 15.37 4.86
C ASN A 123 -8.93 14.43 4.13
N GLY A 124 -8.82 13.18 4.60
CA GLY A 124 -7.78 12.28 4.15
C GLY A 124 -6.36 12.82 4.46
N LEU A 125 -5.35 12.00 4.27
CA LEU A 125 -3.95 12.39 4.40
C LEU A 125 -3.29 12.26 3.04
N SER A 126 -2.80 13.38 2.49
CA SER A 126 -1.99 13.35 1.28
C SER A 126 -0.70 12.57 1.53
N ALA A 127 -0.41 11.61 0.68
CA ALA A 127 0.76 10.78 0.82
C ALA A 127 2.02 11.48 0.31
N THR A 128 3.14 11.26 1.00
CA THR A 128 4.44 11.40 0.39
C THR A 128 4.67 10.15 -0.46
N GLU A 129 4.86 10.31 -1.76
CA GLU A 129 4.98 9.21 -2.71
C GLU A 129 6.43 9.00 -3.11
N ILE A 130 6.93 7.75 -3.01
CA ILE A 130 8.25 7.32 -3.47
C ILE A 130 8.04 6.51 -4.75
N ALA A 131 8.48 7.07 -5.88
CA ALA A 131 8.29 6.46 -7.20
C ALA A 131 8.97 5.09 -7.29
N ASP A 132 8.38 4.20 -8.09
CA ASP A 132 9.01 2.94 -8.47
C ASP A 132 10.14 3.23 -9.47
N THR A 133 11.35 2.82 -9.12
CA THR A 133 12.54 2.92 -9.96
C THR A 133 13.07 1.54 -10.37
N SER A 134 12.43 0.49 -9.89
CA SER A 134 12.75 -0.89 -10.26
C SER A 134 12.32 -1.15 -11.71
N LYS A 135 13.09 -1.93 -12.42
CA LYS A 135 12.74 -2.31 -13.78
C LYS A 135 12.14 -3.72 -13.79
N PRO A 136 11.05 -3.94 -14.52
CA PRO A 136 10.52 -5.28 -14.68
C PRO A 136 11.54 -6.18 -15.39
N PHE A 137 11.65 -7.43 -14.95
CA PHE A 137 12.44 -8.45 -15.63
C PHE A 137 11.67 -9.76 -15.75
N ALA A 138 12.01 -10.53 -16.80
CA ALA A 138 11.41 -11.83 -17.01
C ALA A 138 11.98 -12.87 -16.04
N GLU A 139 11.12 -13.52 -15.29
CA GLU A 139 11.48 -14.61 -14.35
C GLU A 139 11.47 -15.98 -15.05
N SER A 140 10.51 -16.19 -15.95
CA SER A 140 10.38 -17.43 -16.71
C SER A 140 9.62 -17.22 -18.01
N ALA A 141 9.80 -18.14 -18.94
CA ALA A 141 9.03 -18.19 -20.17
C ALA A 141 8.65 -19.65 -20.49
N GLU A 142 7.44 -19.83 -21.04
CA GLU A 142 6.91 -21.12 -21.44
C GLU A 142 6.28 -21.00 -22.83
N ILE A 143 6.65 -21.91 -23.75
CA ILE A 143 6.10 -21.94 -25.09
C ILE A 143 5.23 -23.18 -25.31
N PHE A 144 4.03 -22.95 -25.80
CA PHE A 144 3.05 -23.99 -26.15
C PHE A 144 2.99 -24.13 -27.67
N TYR A 145 3.73 -25.08 -28.23
CA TYR A 145 3.78 -25.27 -29.67
C TYR A 145 2.44 -25.67 -30.30
N GLY A 146 1.58 -26.38 -29.56
CA GLY A 146 0.27 -26.79 -30.05
C GLY A 146 -0.71 -25.62 -30.29
N THR A 147 -0.53 -24.51 -29.59
CA THR A 147 -1.36 -23.31 -29.69
C THR A 147 -0.61 -22.11 -30.25
N GLY A 148 0.72 -22.20 -30.40
CA GLY A 148 1.57 -21.08 -30.79
C GLY A 148 1.64 -19.97 -29.70
N THR A 149 1.39 -20.31 -28.45
CA THR A 149 1.36 -19.34 -27.34
C THR A 149 2.70 -19.30 -26.61
N LEU A 150 3.21 -18.10 -26.36
CA LEU A 150 4.34 -17.83 -25.48
C LEU A 150 3.83 -17.09 -24.24
N ILE A 151 4.07 -17.65 -23.06
CA ILE A 151 3.77 -17.01 -21.77
C ILE A 151 5.09 -16.57 -21.15
N ILE A 152 5.20 -15.31 -20.80
CA ILE A 152 6.35 -14.76 -20.08
C ILE A 152 5.86 -14.30 -18.71
N LYS A 153 6.46 -14.83 -17.65
CA LYS A 153 6.26 -14.34 -16.28
C LYS A 153 7.29 -13.26 -15.96
N VAL A 154 6.84 -12.21 -15.32
CA VAL A 154 7.67 -11.09 -14.87
C VAL A 154 7.54 -10.91 -13.37
N ASN A 155 8.51 -10.26 -12.75
CA ASN A 155 8.58 -10.02 -11.30
C ASN A 155 7.55 -9.01 -10.78
N GLU A 156 6.95 -8.22 -11.67
CA GLU A 156 6.00 -7.16 -11.29
C GLU A 156 4.92 -6.96 -12.37
N THR A 157 3.89 -6.18 -12.04
CA THR A 157 2.80 -5.88 -12.96
C THR A 157 3.29 -4.99 -14.10
N LEU A 158 3.05 -5.42 -15.34
CA LEU A 158 3.34 -4.63 -16.53
C LEU A 158 2.13 -3.78 -16.94
N ASP A 159 2.39 -2.57 -17.39
CA ASP A 159 1.39 -1.79 -18.10
C ASP A 159 1.22 -2.35 -19.53
N LEU A 160 0.11 -3.04 -19.72
CA LEU A 160 -0.31 -3.57 -21.01
C LEU A 160 -1.39 -2.70 -21.68
N THR A 161 -1.71 -1.55 -21.12
CA THR A 161 -2.66 -0.60 -21.70
C THR A 161 -2.02 0.06 -22.89
N SER A 162 -2.60 -0.14 -24.08
CA SER A 162 -1.95 0.00 -25.39
C SER A 162 -0.77 -0.96 -25.54
N ALA A 163 -1.05 -2.27 -25.51
CA ALA A 163 -0.02 -3.32 -25.61
C ALA A 163 0.96 -3.12 -26.76
N ASP A 164 0.50 -2.58 -27.90
CA ASP A 164 1.36 -2.31 -29.06
C ASP A 164 2.36 -1.17 -28.82
N ALA A 165 2.09 -0.26 -27.88
CA ALA A 165 3.02 0.81 -27.51
C ALA A 165 3.99 0.38 -26.41
N ASN A 166 3.51 -0.40 -25.42
CA ASN A 166 4.24 -0.72 -24.22
C ASN A 166 4.99 -2.06 -24.29
N VAL A 167 4.60 -2.95 -25.22
CA VAL A 167 5.29 -4.23 -25.45
C VAL A 167 6.00 -4.23 -26.79
N LYS A 168 7.31 -4.07 -26.78
CA LYS A 168 8.17 -4.13 -27.98
C LYS A 168 8.44 -5.57 -28.35
N ARG A 169 7.60 -6.15 -29.23
CA ARG A 169 7.69 -7.55 -29.65
C ARG A 169 9.01 -7.89 -30.35
N GLU A 170 9.59 -6.92 -31.03
CA GLU A 170 10.92 -7.02 -31.66
C GLU A 170 12.08 -7.18 -30.68
N GLY A 171 11.82 -6.98 -29.37
CA GLY A 171 12.80 -7.22 -28.33
C GLY A 171 12.84 -8.66 -27.80
N PHE A 172 11.93 -9.53 -28.26
CA PHE A 172 11.89 -10.92 -27.82
C PHE A 172 12.48 -11.85 -28.89
N TYR A 173 13.45 -12.67 -28.48
CA TYR A 173 14.13 -13.63 -29.36
C TYR A 173 14.05 -15.01 -28.74
N LEU A 174 13.80 -16.02 -29.57
CA LEU A 174 13.93 -17.43 -29.22
C LEU A 174 15.26 -17.94 -29.78
N SER A 175 16.11 -18.49 -28.95
CA SER A 175 17.36 -19.15 -29.37
C SER A 175 17.38 -20.59 -28.89
N ALA A 176 17.94 -21.49 -29.70
CA ALA A 176 18.28 -22.82 -29.24
C ALA A 176 19.53 -22.74 -28.37
N SER A 177 19.50 -23.41 -27.21
CA SER A 177 20.66 -23.59 -26.33
C SER A 177 21.45 -24.83 -26.72
#